data_3dc82447f3d1696f74e35c077c91215a
#
_entry.id   3dc82447f3d1696f74e35c077c91215a
#
_cell.length_a   1.000
_cell.length_b   1.000
_cell.length_c   1.000
_cell.angle_alpha   90.00
_cell.angle_beta   90.00
_cell.angle_gamma   90.00
#
_symmetry.space_group_name_H-M   'P 1'
#
loop_
_entity.id
_entity.type
_entity.pdbx_description
1 polymer ?
#
loop_
_entity_poly.entity_id
_entity_poly.type
_entity_poly.pdbx_seq_one_letter_code
_entity_poly.pdbx_strand_id
1 'polypeptide(L)'
;MKTVKYFIALLFILSVQKIWAQDAGSMAFPDFLPAAHPAETAVPDAMPVQPAPQQPLAEAEEMTMQPLPASSTHVAHVAESRNQVVLLVGDSMADGLGVRFNDYAVKNGFEFHSVVWYGSTTRDWAIASDLQYQIERVHPTYIIISLGTNDLGYKDYSRRETAIHTILSRIGNIPYVWVGPLPWHRVKDRTIVNVIRDCTGTGRFFDSSSVIASRADGVHPTRQGAALWVDKIVEWMGEPDKNANPIEMDRPDFTTRFTHDEKHGMGYHGRR
;
A
#
# COMPACT_ATOMS: atom_id res chain seq x y z
N MET A 1 -35.56 25.58 0.36
CA MET A 1 -35.15 24.18 0.26
C MET A 1 -33.63 23.97 0.02
N LYS A 2 -32.82 24.97 -0.28
CA LYS A 2 -31.37 24.83 -0.47
C LYS A 2 -30.55 24.80 0.85
N THR A 3 -31.04 25.45 1.88
CA THR A 3 -30.37 25.63 3.19
C THR A 3 -30.34 24.35 4.04
N VAL A 4 -31.33 23.47 3.92
CA VAL A 4 -31.41 22.22 4.71
C VAL A 4 -30.37 21.18 4.26
N LYS A 5 -30.01 21.16 2.98
CA LYS A 5 -28.99 20.21 2.46
C LYS A 5 -27.57 20.47 2.98
N TYR A 6 -27.24 21.73 3.24
CA TYR A 6 -25.93 22.09 3.82
C TYR A 6 -25.86 21.80 5.32
N PHE A 7 -26.98 21.85 6.02
CA PHE A 7 -27.04 21.55 7.46
C PHE A 7 -26.82 20.06 7.75
N ILE A 8 -27.35 19.18 6.90
CA ILE A 8 -27.17 17.72 7.03
C ILE A 8 -25.74 17.31 6.69
N ALA A 9 -25.12 17.94 5.69
CA ALA A 9 -23.72 17.70 5.36
C ALA A 9 -22.77 18.15 6.48
N LEU A 10 -23.05 19.30 7.12
CA LEU A 10 -22.25 19.84 8.21
C LEU A 10 -22.37 18.98 9.49
N LEU A 11 -23.56 18.47 9.81
CA LEU A 11 -23.79 17.57 10.95
C LEU A 11 -23.08 16.21 10.75
N PHE A 12 -22.97 15.72 9.52
CA PHE A 12 -22.28 14.48 9.22
C PHE A 12 -20.76 14.63 9.36
N ILE A 13 -20.20 15.79 8.98
CA ILE A 13 -18.76 16.12 9.16
C ILE A 13 -18.43 16.22 10.65
N LEU A 14 -19.28 16.84 11.46
CA LEU A 14 -19.06 16.99 12.90
C LEU A 14 -19.18 15.66 13.68
N SER A 15 -20.01 14.72 13.23
CA SER A 15 -20.14 13.41 13.86
C SER A 15 -18.90 12.52 13.63
N VAL A 16 -18.29 12.61 12.46
CA VAL A 16 -17.04 11.89 12.16
C VAL A 16 -15.86 12.45 12.97
N GLN A 17 -15.79 13.77 13.16
CA GLN A 17 -14.73 14.37 13.98
C GLN A 17 -14.80 13.99 15.47
N LYS A 18 -15.99 13.77 16.04
CA LYS A 18 -16.12 13.34 17.44
C LYS A 18 -15.66 11.91 17.69
N ILE A 19 -15.79 11.01 16.71
CA ILE A 19 -15.34 9.62 16.84
C ILE A 19 -13.80 9.54 16.86
N TRP A 20 -13.13 10.40 16.10
CA TRP A 20 -11.66 10.41 16.03
C TRP A 20 -10.97 11.10 17.21
N ALA A 21 -11.63 12.05 17.86
CA ALA A 21 -11.07 12.77 19.01
C ALA A 21 -11.11 11.96 20.32
N GLN A 22 -11.93 10.90 20.40
CA GLN A 22 -12.04 10.05 21.59
C GLN A 22 -11.10 8.86 21.58
N ASP A 23 -10.59 8.42 20.41
CA ASP A 23 -9.69 7.27 20.32
C ASP A 23 -8.19 7.60 20.41
N ALA A 24 -7.83 8.86 20.48
CA ALA A 24 -6.43 9.30 20.64
C ALA A 24 -5.90 9.20 22.09
N GLY A 25 -6.72 8.81 23.03
CA GLY A 25 -6.34 8.66 24.41
C GLY A 25 -6.84 7.36 25.03
N SER A 26 -5.95 6.40 25.18
CA SER A 26 -6.13 5.14 25.93
C SER A 26 -6.45 3.91 25.10
N MET A 27 -5.45 3.34 24.43
CA MET A 27 -5.38 1.90 24.21
C MET A 27 -4.28 1.34 25.12
N ALA A 28 -4.68 1.02 26.35
CA ALA A 28 -3.95 0.05 27.16
C ALA A 28 -4.19 -1.33 26.54
N PHE A 29 -3.10 -2.02 26.16
CA PHE A 29 -3.14 -3.39 25.70
C PHE A 29 -3.57 -4.29 26.86
N PRO A 30 -4.53 -5.23 26.69
CA PRO A 30 -4.74 -6.27 27.66
C PRO A 30 -3.54 -7.22 27.66
N ASP A 31 -2.96 -7.45 28.83
CA ASP A 31 -1.93 -8.46 29.07
C ASP A 31 -2.45 -9.83 28.69
N PHE A 32 -1.82 -10.47 27.71
CA PHE A 32 -2.02 -11.88 27.42
C PHE A 32 -1.32 -12.71 28.50
N LEU A 33 -2.10 -13.29 29.40
CA LEU A 33 -1.67 -14.41 30.24
C LEU A 33 -1.41 -15.64 29.36
N PRO A 34 -0.30 -16.37 29.58
CA PRO A 34 -0.02 -17.58 28.81
C PRO A 34 -1.02 -18.68 29.17
N ALA A 35 -1.66 -19.27 28.19
CA ALA A 35 -2.53 -20.42 28.33
C ALA A 35 -1.72 -21.65 28.79
N ALA A 36 -2.22 -22.33 29.80
CA ALA A 36 -1.66 -23.55 30.36
C ALA A 36 -1.58 -24.68 29.30
N HIS A 37 -0.45 -25.35 29.28
CA HIS A 37 -0.24 -26.56 28.49
C HIS A 37 -1.19 -27.70 28.93
N PRO A 38 -1.82 -28.41 28.00
CA PRO A 38 -2.42 -29.71 28.32
C PRO A 38 -1.36 -30.80 28.32
N ALA A 39 -1.56 -31.72 29.21
CA ALA A 39 -0.70 -32.84 29.58
C ALA A 39 -0.29 -33.75 28.41
N GLU A 40 0.92 -34.21 28.54
CA GLU A 40 1.62 -35.29 27.89
C GLU A 40 0.75 -36.58 27.79
N THR A 41 0.47 -37.03 26.58
CA THR A 41 -0.09 -38.37 26.32
C THR A 41 1.00 -39.24 25.72
N ALA A 42 1.12 -40.42 26.35
CA ALA A 42 2.10 -41.46 26.15
C ALA A 42 2.30 -41.90 24.68
N VAL A 43 3.57 -42.16 24.33
CA VAL A 43 4.03 -42.76 23.07
C VAL A 43 3.79 -44.29 23.15
N PRO A 44 3.20 -44.97 22.15
CA PRO A 44 3.20 -46.40 22.03
C PRO A 44 4.50 -46.91 21.41
N ASP A 45 4.91 -48.07 21.87
CA ASP A 45 6.10 -48.87 21.58
C ASP A 45 6.50 -48.99 20.10
N ALA A 46 7.79 -48.97 19.89
CA ALA A 46 8.47 -49.17 18.61
C ALA A 46 8.37 -50.64 18.13
N MET A 47 7.92 -50.82 16.90
CA MET A 47 8.07 -52.09 16.17
C MET A 47 9.46 -52.20 15.55
N PRO A 48 10.02 -53.43 15.47
CA PRO A 48 11.39 -53.64 15.02
C PRO A 48 11.56 -53.44 13.50
N VAL A 49 12.58 -52.67 13.13
CA VAL A 49 12.97 -52.43 11.75
C VAL A 49 13.75 -53.65 11.21
N GLN A 50 13.29 -54.22 10.11
CA GLN A 50 14.05 -55.21 9.32
C GLN A 50 15.11 -54.52 8.46
N PRO A 51 16.28 -55.09 8.31
CA PRO A 51 17.35 -54.51 7.45
C PRO A 51 17.02 -54.73 5.97
N ALA A 52 17.15 -53.65 5.19
CA ALA A 52 17.02 -53.68 3.75
C ALA A 52 18.23 -54.34 3.07
N PRO A 53 18.08 -54.99 1.89
CA PRO A 53 19.15 -55.64 1.16
C PRO A 53 20.13 -54.64 0.55
N GLN A 54 21.42 -54.92 0.72
CA GLN A 54 22.51 -54.15 0.13
C GLN A 54 22.57 -54.41 -1.38
N GLN A 55 22.47 -53.34 -2.16
CA GLN A 55 22.81 -53.37 -3.59
C GLN A 55 24.31 -53.03 -3.79
N PRO A 56 24.99 -53.60 -4.83
CA PRO A 56 26.41 -53.45 -5.05
C PRO A 56 26.75 -52.02 -5.53
N LEU A 57 27.95 -51.57 -5.10
CA LEU A 57 28.55 -50.32 -5.54
C LEU A 57 28.70 -50.32 -7.06
N ALA A 58 28.04 -49.37 -7.73
CA ALA A 58 28.42 -48.98 -9.09
C ALA A 58 29.45 -47.83 -9.02
N GLU A 59 30.39 -47.89 -9.94
CA GLU A 59 31.55 -47.03 -10.08
C GLU A 59 31.21 -45.53 -10.03
N ALA A 60 32.07 -44.79 -9.32
CA ALA A 60 32.01 -43.33 -9.24
C ALA A 60 32.42 -42.73 -10.60
N GLU A 61 31.45 -42.30 -11.39
CA GLU A 61 31.70 -41.32 -12.45
C GLU A 61 31.96 -39.97 -11.79
N GLU A 62 33.10 -39.40 -12.10
CA GLU A 62 33.57 -38.09 -11.70
C GLU A 62 32.70 -37.03 -12.36
N MET A 63 31.58 -36.70 -11.72
CA MET A 63 30.73 -35.57 -12.12
C MET A 63 31.48 -34.29 -11.81
N THR A 64 32.08 -33.71 -12.84
CA THR A 64 32.57 -32.33 -12.85
C THR A 64 31.42 -31.42 -12.39
N MET A 65 31.49 -30.94 -11.16
CA MET A 65 30.60 -29.92 -10.64
C MET A 65 30.80 -28.62 -11.43
N GLN A 66 29.93 -28.36 -12.41
CA GLN A 66 29.78 -27.01 -12.91
C GLN A 66 29.22 -26.16 -11.75
N PRO A 67 29.87 -25.03 -11.44
CA PRO A 67 29.28 -24.13 -10.45
C PRO A 67 27.94 -23.63 -11.01
N LEU A 68 26.86 -23.85 -10.25
CA LEU A 68 25.59 -23.21 -10.46
C LEU A 68 25.81 -21.70 -10.59
N PRO A 69 25.18 -21.00 -11.56
CA PRO A 69 25.27 -19.56 -11.63
C PRO A 69 24.54 -18.99 -10.40
N ALA A 70 25.31 -18.85 -9.30
CA ALA A 70 24.79 -18.24 -8.10
C ALA A 70 24.66 -16.74 -8.30
N SER A 71 23.41 -16.26 -8.22
CA SER A 71 23.08 -14.98 -7.57
C SER A 71 23.64 -13.66 -8.13
N SER A 72 23.96 -13.54 -9.39
CA SER A 72 24.25 -12.20 -9.93
C SER A 72 22.98 -11.32 -10.03
N THR A 73 21.84 -11.92 -10.27
CA THR A 73 20.54 -11.24 -10.35
C THR A 73 20.08 -10.72 -8.98
N HIS A 74 20.23 -11.51 -7.92
CA HIS A 74 19.79 -11.10 -6.58
C HIS A 74 20.67 -9.97 -6.00
N VAL A 75 21.97 -10.00 -6.23
CA VAL A 75 22.90 -8.94 -5.79
C VAL A 75 22.68 -7.65 -6.57
N ALA A 76 22.43 -7.72 -7.88
CA ALA A 76 22.10 -6.56 -8.70
C ALA A 76 20.77 -5.95 -8.27
N HIS A 77 19.75 -6.75 -8.00
CA HIS A 77 18.43 -6.31 -7.54
C HIS A 77 18.49 -5.59 -6.18
N VAL A 78 19.24 -6.12 -5.21
CA VAL A 78 19.46 -5.47 -3.92
C VAL A 78 20.24 -4.16 -4.06
N ALA A 79 21.16 -4.05 -5.01
CA ALA A 79 21.90 -2.82 -5.28
C ALA A 79 21.03 -1.73 -5.93
N GLU A 80 20.11 -2.10 -6.83
CA GLU A 80 19.14 -1.18 -7.43
C GLU A 80 18.12 -0.70 -6.41
N SER A 81 17.63 -1.57 -5.54
CA SER A 81 16.64 -1.19 -4.53
C SER A 81 17.18 -0.17 -3.52
N ARG A 82 18.46 -0.21 -3.17
CA ARG A 82 19.09 0.74 -2.23
C ARG A 82 19.15 2.19 -2.73
N ASN A 83 19.02 2.41 -4.02
CA ASN A 83 19.00 3.74 -4.63
C ASN A 83 17.58 4.27 -4.87
N GLN A 84 16.55 3.52 -4.48
CA GLN A 84 15.18 3.96 -4.63
C GLN A 84 14.80 4.95 -3.51
N VAL A 85 14.14 6.02 -3.91
CA VAL A 85 13.46 6.96 -3.03
C VAL A 85 11.99 6.93 -3.42
N VAL A 86 11.15 6.34 -2.59
CA VAL A 86 9.73 6.14 -2.87
C VAL A 86 8.90 7.17 -2.11
N LEU A 87 8.08 7.92 -2.82
CA LEU A 87 7.15 8.89 -2.24
C LEU A 87 5.71 8.40 -2.37
N LEU A 88 5.03 8.19 -1.25
CA LEU A 88 3.58 7.98 -1.20
C LEU A 88 2.87 9.30 -0.92
N VAL A 89 1.94 9.68 -1.78
CA VAL A 89 1.03 10.79 -1.56
C VAL A 89 -0.42 10.33 -1.67
N GLY A 90 -1.31 10.89 -0.84
CA GLY A 90 -2.70 10.51 -0.96
C GLY A 90 -3.66 11.14 0.03
N ASP A 91 -4.90 10.67 -0.06
CA ASP A 91 -5.97 11.00 0.90
C ASP A 91 -5.82 10.16 2.19
N SER A 92 -6.88 10.09 3.00
CA SER A 92 -6.87 9.33 4.25
C SER A 92 -6.57 7.82 4.08
N MET A 93 -6.75 7.26 2.89
CA MET A 93 -6.40 5.85 2.63
C MET A 93 -4.90 5.62 2.68
N ALA A 94 -4.09 6.60 2.28
CA ALA A 94 -2.63 6.54 2.32
C ALA A 94 -2.08 6.37 3.75
N ASP A 95 -2.84 6.75 4.78
CA ASP A 95 -2.41 6.60 6.18
C ASP A 95 -2.11 5.14 6.55
N GLY A 96 -3.04 4.25 6.27
CA GLY A 96 -2.83 2.82 6.50
C GLY A 96 -1.80 2.20 5.55
N LEU A 97 -1.76 2.66 4.29
CA LEU A 97 -0.83 2.14 3.29
C LEU A 97 0.62 2.47 3.66
N GLY A 98 0.90 3.69 4.13
CA GLY A 98 2.26 4.14 4.45
C GLY A 98 2.95 3.25 5.47
N VAL A 99 2.23 2.74 6.46
CA VAL A 99 2.79 1.82 7.48
C VAL A 99 3.36 0.56 6.83
N ARG A 100 2.60 -0.08 5.93
CA ARG A 100 3.03 -1.33 5.30
C ARG A 100 4.07 -1.09 4.20
N PHE A 101 4.00 -0.01 3.44
CA PHE A 101 5.06 0.36 2.49
C PHE A 101 6.38 0.64 3.20
N ASN A 102 6.36 1.23 4.41
CA ASN A 102 7.57 1.38 5.21
C ASN A 102 8.15 0.02 5.65
N ASP A 103 7.34 -0.98 5.95
CA ASP A 103 7.84 -2.34 6.21
C ASP A 103 8.60 -2.88 4.99
N TYR A 104 8.07 -2.68 3.77
CA TYR A 104 8.75 -3.03 2.52
C TYR A 104 10.06 -2.24 2.32
N ALA A 105 10.04 -0.94 2.62
CA ALA A 105 11.22 -0.09 2.51
C ALA A 105 12.36 -0.58 3.40
N VAL A 106 12.06 -0.89 4.67
CA VAL A 106 13.02 -1.43 5.62
C VAL A 106 13.54 -2.81 5.18
N LYS A 107 12.66 -3.69 4.69
CA LYS A 107 13.04 -5.02 4.21
C LYS A 107 13.99 -4.95 3.02
N ASN A 108 13.71 -4.05 2.08
CA ASN A 108 14.42 -3.95 0.81
C ASN A 108 15.53 -2.88 0.80
N GLY A 109 15.64 -2.09 1.85
CA GLY A 109 16.73 -1.13 2.05
C GLY A 109 16.62 0.14 1.20
N PHE A 110 15.41 0.60 0.87
CA PHE A 110 15.18 1.86 0.17
C PHE A 110 14.58 2.95 1.07
N GLU A 111 14.72 4.21 0.64
CA GLU A 111 14.18 5.36 1.34
C GLU A 111 12.69 5.53 1.05
N PHE A 112 11.87 5.78 2.09
CA PHE A 112 10.43 5.91 1.95
C PHE A 112 9.90 7.16 2.64
N HIS A 113 9.15 7.95 1.88
CA HIS A 113 8.46 9.16 2.32
C HIS A 113 6.97 9.04 2.13
N SER A 114 6.20 9.65 3.02
CA SER A 114 4.74 9.61 2.92
C SER A 114 4.10 10.90 3.38
N VAL A 115 3.17 11.40 2.56
CA VAL A 115 2.35 12.58 2.86
C VAL A 115 0.88 12.23 2.72
N VAL A 116 0.13 12.47 3.78
CA VAL A 116 -1.29 12.17 3.88
C VAL A 116 -2.09 13.47 4.06
N TRP A 117 -3.12 13.64 3.24
CA TRP A 117 -4.04 14.77 3.37
C TRP A 117 -5.48 14.25 3.47
N TYR A 118 -6.01 14.20 4.71
CA TYR A 118 -7.35 13.69 4.99
C TYR A 118 -8.44 14.48 4.29
N GLY A 119 -9.32 13.77 3.62
CA GLY A 119 -10.45 14.35 2.92
C GLY A 119 -10.10 15.02 1.59
N SER A 120 -8.82 15.02 1.19
CA SER A 120 -8.41 15.61 -0.08
C SER A 120 -8.94 14.83 -1.28
N THR A 121 -9.19 15.56 -2.36
CA THR A 121 -9.59 15.06 -3.67
C THR A 121 -8.46 15.22 -4.68
N THR A 122 -8.61 14.65 -5.86
CA THR A 122 -7.70 14.90 -6.98
C THR A 122 -7.57 16.40 -7.29
N ARG A 123 -8.68 17.16 -7.15
CA ARG A 123 -8.67 18.60 -7.38
C ARG A 123 -7.80 19.35 -6.36
N ASP A 124 -7.85 18.96 -5.09
CA ASP A 124 -7.07 19.63 -4.04
C ASP A 124 -5.58 19.49 -4.30
N TRP A 125 -5.11 18.30 -4.64
CA TRP A 125 -3.73 18.05 -5.02
C TRP A 125 -3.31 18.72 -6.34
N ALA A 126 -4.26 18.91 -7.27
CA ALA A 126 -3.99 19.62 -8.51
C ALA A 126 -3.87 21.15 -8.33
N ILE A 127 -4.57 21.72 -7.35
CA ILE A 127 -4.55 23.18 -7.10
C ILE A 127 -3.39 23.56 -6.19
N ALA A 128 -3.13 22.78 -5.14
CA ALA A 128 -2.08 23.03 -4.18
C ALA A 128 -0.69 22.72 -4.77
N SER A 129 0.34 23.36 -4.25
CA SER A 129 1.75 23.10 -4.63
C SER A 129 2.38 21.97 -3.81
N ASP A 130 1.60 21.25 -2.98
CA ASP A 130 2.12 20.20 -2.09
C ASP A 130 2.88 19.08 -2.82
N LEU A 131 2.33 18.57 -3.92
CA LEU A 131 3.02 17.54 -4.70
C LEU A 131 4.35 18.02 -5.24
N GLN A 132 4.38 19.24 -5.81
CA GLN A 132 5.60 19.84 -6.34
C GLN A 132 6.64 20.03 -5.24
N TYR A 133 6.22 20.56 -4.10
CA TYR A 133 7.08 20.74 -2.94
C TYR A 133 7.70 19.42 -2.46
N GLN A 134 6.91 18.35 -2.40
CA GLN A 134 7.43 17.05 -1.98
C GLN A 134 8.39 16.44 -3.00
N ILE A 135 8.11 16.57 -4.28
CA ILE A 135 9.02 16.11 -5.34
C ILE A 135 10.36 16.86 -5.23
N GLU A 136 10.34 18.17 -5.04
CA GLU A 136 11.55 18.99 -4.87
C GLU A 136 12.30 18.69 -3.57
N ARG A 137 11.59 18.32 -2.50
CA ARG A 137 12.19 18.03 -1.19
C ARG A 137 12.90 16.69 -1.13
N VAL A 138 12.25 15.63 -1.69
CA VAL A 138 12.73 14.26 -1.50
C VAL A 138 13.37 13.67 -2.76
N HIS A 139 13.23 14.32 -3.93
CA HIS A 139 13.76 13.84 -5.21
C HIS A 139 13.41 12.36 -5.48
N PRO A 140 12.10 11.97 -5.47
CA PRO A 140 11.70 10.59 -5.55
C PRO A 140 12.08 9.95 -6.89
N THR A 141 12.50 8.70 -6.84
CA THR A 141 12.72 7.86 -8.03
C THR A 141 11.46 7.11 -8.43
N TYR A 142 10.48 7.00 -7.50
CA TYR A 142 9.19 6.37 -7.71
C TYR A 142 8.11 7.05 -6.89
N ILE A 143 6.92 7.24 -7.46
CA ILE A 143 5.79 7.87 -6.76
C ILE A 143 4.60 6.90 -6.70
N ILE A 144 4.02 6.73 -5.51
CA ILE A 144 2.78 6.00 -5.28
C ILE A 144 1.70 7.03 -4.97
N ILE A 145 0.61 7.03 -5.75
CA ILE A 145 -0.51 7.95 -5.59
C ILE A 145 -1.73 7.17 -5.10
N SER A 146 -2.24 7.49 -3.93
CA SER A 146 -3.48 6.90 -3.39
C SER A 146 -4.55 7.98 -3.26
N LEU A 147 -5.22 8.28 -4.38
CA LEU A 147 -6.25 9.31 -4.48
C LEU A 147 -7.47 8.82 -5.25
N GLY A 148 -8.61 9.44 -4.96
CA GLY A 148 -9.86 9.20 -5.66
C GLY A 148 -10.98 8.69 -4.77
N THR A 149 -10.72 8.31 -3.51
CA THR A 149 -11.76 7.88 -2.58
C THR A 149 -12.76 8.99 -2.30
N ASN A 150 -12.28 10.22 -2.13
CA ASN A 150 -13.12 11.39 -1.91
C ASN A 150 -13.73 11.97 -3.20
N ASP A 151 -13.32 11.45 -4.35
CA ASP A 151 -13.90 11.79 -5.65
C ASP A 151 -15.05 10.83 -6.05
N LEU A 152 -15.24 9.71 -5.33
CA LEU A 152 -16.33 8.77 -5.59
C LEU A 152 -17.69 9.48 -5.49
N GLY A 153 -18.54 9.30 -6.51
CA GLY A 153 -19.87 9.88 -6.61
C GLY A 153 -19.93 11.33 -7.12
N TYR A 154 -18.80 12.00 -7.35
CA TYR A 154 -18.78 13.26 -8.08
C TYR A 154 -19.12 13.04 -9.54
N LYS A 155 -19.87 13.98 -10.13
CA LYS A 155 -20.40 13.88 -11.51
C LYS A 155 -19.65 14.79 -12.49
N ASP A 156 -18.83 15.71 -12.02
CA ASP A 156 -18.04 16.59 -12.88
C ASP A 156 -16.72 15.90 -13.25
N TYR A 157 -16.82 14.90 -14.11
CA TYR A 157 -15.68 14.06 -14.51
C TYR A 157 -14.64 14.85 -15.30
N SER A 158 -15.06 15.82 -16.12
CA SER A 158 -14.14 16.66 -16.90
C SER A 158 -13.20 17.47 -16.02
N ARG A 159 -13.69 18.03 -14.93
CA ARG A 159 -12.81 18.73 -13.96
C ARG A 159 -11.90 17.78 -13.22
N ARG A 160 -12.33 16.53 -12.98
CA ARG A 160 -11.47 15.51 -12.35
C ARG A 160 -10.38 15.05 -13.31
N GLU A 161 -10.72 14.85 -14.58
CA GLU A 161 -9.76 14.55 -15.64
C GLU A 161 -8.68 15.63 -15.73
N THR A 162 -9.08 16.91 -15.81
CA THR A 162 -8.14 18.04 -15.80
C THR A 162 -7.24 18.03 -14.56
N ALA A 163 -7.79 17.75 -13.37
CA ALA A 163 -7.02 17.68 -12.14
C ALA A 163 -6.00 16.53 -12.16
N ILE A 164 -6.39 15.35 -12.64
CA ILE A 164 -5.50 14.19 -12.77
C ILE A 164 -4.35 14.51 -13.73
N HIS A 165 -4.64 15.08 -14.90
CA HIS A 165 -3.62 15.49 -15.85
C HIS A 165 -2.66 16.56 -15.26
N THR A 166 -3.17 17.48 -14.43
CA THR A 166 -2.33 18.43 -13.72
C THR A 166 -1.36 17.74 -12.75
N ILE A 167 -1.85 16.77 -11.99
CA ILE A 167 -1.01 15.94 -11.09
C ILE A 167 0.06 15.22 -11.90
N LEU A 168 -0.32 14.52 -12.98
CA LEU A 168 0.60 13.77 -13.83
C LEU A 168 1.64 14.67 -14.52
N SER A 169 1.25 15.88 -14.93
CA SER A 169 2.18 16.87 -15.48
C SER A 169 3.27 17.29 -14.48
N ARG A 170 2.94 17.40 -13.19
CA ARG A 170 3.92 17.69 -12.13
C ARG A 170 4.86 16.54 -11.84
N ILE A 171 4.38 15.31 -11.95
CA ILE A 171 5.20 14.10 -11.81
C ILE A 171 6.20 14.00 -12.95
N GLY A 172 5.81 14.42 -14.14
CA GLY A 172 6.68 14.39 -15.33
C GLY A 172 7.09 12.98 -15.70
N ASN A 173 8.40 12.73 -15.77
CA ASN A 173 8.96 11.45 -16.17
C ASN A 173 9.26 10.50 -14.99
N ILE A 174 8.96 10.90 -13.76
CA ILE A 174 9.19 10.02 -12.60
C ILE A 174 8.27 8.80 -12.71
N PRO A 175 8.80 7.57 -12.60
CA PRO A 175 8.01 6.35 -12.51
C PRO A 175 6.94 6.46 -11.42
N TYR A 176 5.72 5.98 -11.71
CA TYR A 176 4.65 6.05 -10.73
C TYR A 176 3.63 4.93 -10.89
N VAL A 177 2.89 4.70 -9.81
CA VAL A 177 1.64 3.92 -9.82
C VAL A 177 0.53 4.75 -9.17
N TRP A 178 -0.65 4.74 -9.78
CA TRP A 178 -1.87 5.26 -9.15
C TRP A 178 -2.68 4.09 -8.59
N VAL A 179 -2.83 4.06 -7.28
CA VAL A 179 -3.64 3.08 -6.57
C VAL A 179 -5.10 3.54 -6.61
N GLY A 180 -5.93 2.83 -7.35
CA GLY A 180 -7.35 3.11 -7.45
C GLY A 180 -8.07 2.92 -6.11
N PRO A 181 -9.14 3.69 -5.83
CA PRO A 181 -9.86 3.58 -4.57
C PRO A 181 -10.51 2.21 -4.38
N LEU A 182 -10.45 1.70 -3.15
CA LEU A 182 -11.16 0.48 -2.75
C LEU A 182 -12.68 0.64 -2.99
N PRO A 183 -13.40 -0.45 -3.33
CA PRO A 183 -14.86 -0.42 -3.39
C PRO A 183 -15.46 0.06 -2.07
N TRP A 184 -16.37 1.02 -2.13
CA TRP A 184 -17.11 1.48 -0.97
C TRP A 184 -18.59 1.19 -1.14
N HIS A 185 -19.16 0.36 -0.26
CA HIS A 185 -20.54 -0.14 -0.39
C HIS A 185 -21.61 0.96 -0.47
N ARG A 186 -21.31 2.16 0.08
CA ARG A 186 -22.24 3.32 0.06
C ARG A 186 -22.22 4.06 -1.27
N VAL A 187 -21.18 3.91 -2.08
CA VAL A 187 -21.06 4.60 -3.37
C VAL A 187 -20.93 3.57 -4.49
N LYS A 188 -22.03 3.34 -5.19
CA LYS A 188 -22.08 2.39 -6.30
C LYS A 188 -21.48 2.95 -7.59
N ASP A 189 -21.53 4.28 -7.75
CA ASP A 189 -20.97 4.94 -8.93
C ASP A 189 -19.44 5.02 -8.82
N ARG A 190 -18.79 4.24 -9.67
CA ARG A 190 -17.34 4.16 -9.76
C ARG A 190 -16.80 4.75 -11.06
N THR A 191 -17.56 5.59 -11.75
CA THR A 191 -17.14 6.18 -13.04
C THR A 191 -15.80 6.91 -12.91
N ILE A 192 -15.56 7.59 -11.77
CA ILE A 192 -14.27 8.25 -11.51
C ILE A 192 -13.08 7.29 -11.55
N VAL A 193 -13.26 6.03 -11.18
CA VAL A 193 -12.19 5.02 -11.22
C VAL A 193 -11.76 4.77 -12.67
N ASN A 194 -12.71 4.74 -13.60
CA ASN A 194 -12.41 4.62 -15.02
C ASN A 194 -11.69 5.87 -15.54
N VAL A 195 -12.16 7.07 -15.15
CA VAL A 195 -11.51 8.34 -15.51
C VAL A 195 -10.04 8.34 -15.04
N ILE A 196 -9.77 7.95 -13.80
CA ILE A 196 -8.39 7.86 -13.30
C ILE A 196 -7.58 6.84 -14.12
N ARG A 197 -8.14 5.65 -14.37
CA ARG A 197 -7.46 4.61 -15.17
C ARG A 197 -7.11 5.13 -16.57
N ASP A 198 -8.06 5.77 -17.23
CA ASP A 198 -7.88 6.26 -18.60
C ASP A 198 -6.84 7.37 -18.68
N CYS A 199 -6.79 8.27 -17.68
CA CYS A 199 -5.79 9.33 -17.58
C CYS A 199 -4.39 8.81 -17.27
N THR A 200 -4.25 7.77 -16.43
CA THR A 200 -2.93 7.26 -16.01
C THR A 200 -2.26 6.43 -17.09
N GLY A 201 -3.05 5.85 -17.99
CA GLY A 201 -2.57 5.02 -19.09
C GLY A 201 -2.19 3.60 -18.67
N THR A 202 -1.82 2.81 -19.66
CA THR A 202 -1.52 1.38 -19.49
C THR A 202 -0.34 1.17 -18.54
N GLY A 203 -0.49 0.21 -17.62
CA GLY A 203 0.59 -0.22 -16.72
C GLY A 203 0.91 0.77 -15.59
N ARG A 204 0.07 1.77 -15.34
CA ARG A 204 0.31 2.76 -14.26
C ARG A 204 -0.85 2.88 -13.26
N PHE A 205 -1.86 2.04 -13.42
CA PHE A 205 -3.04 2.03 -12.56
C PHE A 205 -3.25 0.66 -11.92
N PHE A 206 -3.17 0.60 -10.59
CA PHE A 206 -3.56 -0.58 -9.82
C PHE A 206 -5.05 -0.55 -9.54
N ASP A 207 -5.80 -1.49 -10.09
CA ASP A 207 -7.25 -1.61 -9.85
C ASP A 207 -7.55 -2.32 -8.53
N SER A 208 -7.94 -1.55 -7.53
CA SER A 208 -8.30 -2.08 -6.21
C SER A 208 -9.70 -2.70 -6.14
N SER A 209 -10.44 -2.81 -7.26
CA SER A 209 -11.83 -3.25 -7.25
C SER A 209 -12.04 -4.69 -6.74
N SER A 210 -11.05 -5.55 -6.93
CA SER A 210 -11.05 -6.94 -6.45
C SER A 210 -10.46 -7.14 -5.04
N VAL A 211 -9.92 -6.07 -4.43
CA VAL A 211 -9.29 -6.17 -3.12
C VAL A 211 -10.35 -6.17 -2.02
N ILE A 212 -10.37 -7.24 -1.24
CA ILE A 212 -11.23 -7.38 -0.07
C ILE A 212 -10.40 -7.06 1.18
N ALA A 213 -10.49 -5.81 1.64
CA ALA A 213 -9.81 -5.33 2.83
C ALA A 213 -10.80 -5.17 3.99
N SER A 214 -10.45 -5.67 5.17
CA SER A 214 -11.21 -5.37 6.40
C SER A 214 -11.17 -3.88 6.72
N ARG A 215 -12.28 -3.34 7.24
CA ARG A 215 -12.44 -1.90 7.48
C ARG A 215 -12.72 -1.60 8.95
N ALA A 216 -12.15 -0.52 9.46
CA ALA A 216 -12.32 -0.09 10.85
C ALA A 216 -13.66 0.63 11.07
N ASP A 217 -14.06 1.49 10.13
CA ASP A 217 -15.22 2.38 10.24
C ASP A 217 -16.18 2.29 9.03
N GLY A 218 -16.03 1.23 8.25
CA GLY A 218 -16.77 1.01 7.00
C GLY A 218 -16.20 1.76 5.79
N VAL A 219 -15.21 2.63 5.98
CA VAL A 219 -14.50 3.37 4.91
C VAL A 219 -13.02 3.01 4.90
N HIS A 220 -12.31 3.30 5.99
CA HIS A 220 -10.88 3.11 6.11
C HIS A 220 -10.52 1.65 6.40
N PRO A 221 -9.50 1.10 5.76
CA PRO A 221 -9.04 -0.24 6.07
C PRO A 221 -8.52 -0.32 7.51
N THR A 222 -8.71 -1.47 8.16
CA THR A 222 -7.96 -1.80 9.37
C THR A 222 -6.47 -1.89 9.04
N ARG A 223 -5.59 -1.89 10.05
CA ARG A 223 -4.15 -2.12 9.84
C ARG A 223 -3.88 -3.39 9.04
N GLN A 224 -4.58 -4.47 9.35
CA GLN A 224 -4.47 -5.74 8.62
C GLN A 224 -5.02 -5.64 7.20
N GLY A 225 -6.14 -4.95 7.00
CA GLY A 225 -6.73 -4.70 5.69
C GLY A 225 -5.81 -3.85 4.81
N ALA A 226 -5.16 -2.83 5.37
CA ALA A 226 -4.19 -2.00 4.68
C ALA A 226 -2.93 -2.80 4.29
N ALA A 227 -2.43 -3.65 5.20
CA ALA A 227 -1.29 -4.51 4.92
C ALA A 227 -1.57 -5.47 3.76
N LEU A 228 -2.74 -6.14 3.78
CA LEU A 228 -3.16 -7.02 2.68
C LEU A 228 -3.28 -6.24 1.36
N TRP A 229 -3.79 -5.02 1.40
CA TRP A 229 -3.93 -4.19 0.21
C TRP A 229 -2.56 -3.81 -0.37
N VAL A 230 -1.62 -3.37 0.47
CA VAL A 230 -0.25 -3.06 0.04
C VAL A 230 0.45 -4.30 -0.51
N ASP A 231 0.32 -5.46 0.13
CA ASP A 231 0.93 -6.70 -0.36
C ASP A 231 0.47 -7.02 -1.79
N LYS A 232 -0.81 -6.78 -2.13
CA LYS A 232 -1.33 -6.93 -3.50
C LYS A 232 -0.85 -5.84 -4.46
N ILE A 233 -0.70 -4.60 -3.99
CA ILE A 233 -0.13 -3.52 -4.80
C ILE A 233 1.32 -3.85 -5.15
N VAL A 234 2.12 -4.28 -4.19
CA VAL A 234 3.53 -4.62 -4.40
C VAL A 234 3.70 -5.84 -5.31
N GLU A 235 2.87 -6.88 -5.14
CA GLU A 235 2.83 -8.01 -6.06
C GLU A 235 2.61 -7.52 -7.51
N TRP A 236 1.60 -6.68 -7.74
CA TRP A 236 1.33 -6.08 -9.05
C TRP A 236 2.46 -5.17 -9.53
N MET A 237 3.11 -4.41 -8.62
CA MET A 237 4.24 -3.53 -8.98
C MET A 237 5.44 -4.31 -9.50
N GLY A 238 5.65 -5.54 -9.06
CA GLY A 238 6.73 -6.43 -9.52
C GLY A 238 6.45 -7.11 -10.87
N GLU A 239 5.23 -7.07 -11.40
CA GLU A 239 4.87 -7.79 -12.61
C GLU A 239 5.13 -6.94 -13.88
N PRO A 240 6.12 -7.26 -14.72
CA PRO A 240 6.48 -6.46 -15.90
C PRO A 240 5.39 -6.45 -16.97
N ASP A 241 4.54 -7.47 -17.02
CA ASP A 241 3.41 -7.54 -17.95
C ASP A 241 2.24 -6.63 -17.54
N LYS A 242 2.20 -6.18 -16.26
CA LYS A 242 1.12 -5.36 -15.71
C LYS A 242 1.57 -3.93 -15.40
N ASN A 243 2.81 -3.76 -14.96
CA ASN A 243 3.35 -2.47 -14.55
C ASN A 243 4.36 -1.96 -15.59
N ALA A 244 4.17 -0.73 -16.06
CA ALA A 244 5.07 -0.08 -17.01
C ALA A 244 6.47 0.23 -16.44
N ASN A 245 6.59 0.29 -15.11
CA ASN A 245 7.83 0.54 -14.39
C ASN A 245 7.94 -0.48 -13.25
N PRO A 246 8.22 -1.75 -13.56
CA PRO A 246 8.21 -2.82 -12.57
C PRO A 246 9.29 -2.59 -11.52
N ILE A 247 8.93 -2.86 -10.27
CA ILE A 247 9.83 -2.83 -9.12
C ILE A 247 9.52 -4.03 -8.23
N GLU A 248 10.47 -4.94 -8.14
CA GLU A 248 10.36 -6.13 -7.30
C GLU A 248 10.78 -5.79 -5.87
N MET A 249 10.02 -6.29 -4.90
CA MET A 249 10.29 -6.09 -3.49
C MET A 249 10.03 -7.37 -2.71
N ASP A 250 10.99 -7.76 -1.89
CA ASP A 250 10.84 -8.86 -0.94
C ASP A 250 9.79 -8.53 0.11
N ARG A 251 8.87 -9.46 0.34
CA ARG A 251 7.81 -9.29 1.32
C ARG A 251 8.37 -9.30 2.74
N PRO A 252 8.06 -8.28 3.58
CA PRO A 252 8.45 -8.29 4.98
C PRO A 252 7.55 -9.23 5.81
N ASP A 253 8.18 -9.93 6.76
CA ASP A 253 7.54 -10.79 7.77
C ASP A 253 7.42 -10.10 9.14
N PHE A 254 7.70 -8.79 9.19
CA PHE A 254 7.65 -7.94 10.37
C PHE A 254 6.80 -6.70 10.12
N THR A 255 6.55 -5.94 11.18
CA THR A 255 6.01 -4.58 11.10
C THR A 255 6.90 -3.63 11.88
N THR A 256 7.04 -2.42 11.33
CA THR A 256 7.83 -1.34 11.91
C THR A 256 6.95 -0.28 12.57
N ARG A 257 7.58 0.59 13.36
CA ARG A 257 6.99 1.89 13.71
C ARG A 257 7.25 2.84 12.55
N PHE A 258 6.21 3.54 12.14
CA PHE A 258 6.28 4.49 11.04
C PHE A 258 5.54 5.77 11.40
N THR A 259 6.11 6.89 10.99
CA THR A 259 5.48 8.21 11.07
C THR A 259 5.57 8.84 9.69
N HIS A 260 4.44 9.31 9.18
CA HIS A 260 4.41 10.05 7.91
C HIS A 260 5.24 11.34 8.03
N ASP A 261 5.88 11.74 6.94
CA ASP A 261 6.61 13.03 6.88
C ASP A 261 5.65 14.18 7.17
N GLU A 262 4.45 14.10 6.58
CA GLU A 262 3.40 15.07 6.81
C GLU A 262 2.03 14.40 6.88
N LYS A 263 1.19 14.91 7.78
CA LYS A 263 -0.17 14.44 7.97
C LYS A 263 -1.10 15.64 8.18
N HIS A 264 -1.88 15.94 7.17
CA HIS A 264 -2.76 17.10 7.14
C HIS A 264 -4.21 16.69 7.42
N GLY A 265 -4.87 17.39 8.32
CA GLY A 265 -6.29 17.21 8.62
C GLY A 265 -7.22 17.81 7.56
N MET A 266 -8.53 17.56 7.70
CA MET A 266 -9.56 18.04 6.76
C MET A 266 -9.66 19.56 6.61
N GLY A 267 -9.14 20.34 7.57
CA GLY A 267 -9.08 21.80 7.49
C GLY A 267 -7.86 22.36 6.76
N TYR A 268 -7.00 21.52 6.25
CA TYR A 268 -5.85 21.94 5.46
C TYR A 268 -6.30 22.35 4.05
N HIS A 269 -5.72 23.42 3.53
CA HIS A 269 -6.12 24.01 2.24
C HIS A 269 -5.01 23.92 1.18
N GLY A 270 -3.94 23.19 1.47
CA GLY A 270 -2.78 23.03 0.58
C GLY A 270 -1.80 24.21 0.64
N ARG A 271 -0.57 23.94 0.20
CA ARG A 271 0.45 24.97 -0.04
C ARG A 271 0.08 25.82 -1.26
N ARG A 272 0.43 27.11 -1.19
CA ARG A 272 0.23 28.07 -2.28
C ARG A 272 1.54 28.35 -3.02
#